data_adabc3b0b776eba6f0a4961ef8abcbdf
#
_entry.id   adabc3b0b776eba6f0a4961ef8abcbdf
#
_cell.length_a   1.000
_cell.length_b   1.000
_cell.length_c   1.000
_cell.angle_alpha   90.00
_cell.angle_beta   90.00
_cell.angle_gamma   90.00
#
_symmetry.space_group_name_H-M   'P 1'
#
loop_
_entity.id
_entity.type
_entity.pdbx_description
1 polymer ?
#
loop_
_entity_poly.entity_id
_entity_poly.type
_entity_poly.pdbx_seq_one_letter_code
_entity_poly.pdbx_strand_id
1 'polypeptide(L)'
;MPSSLLTRLRRRWLPLLCMAVLIVGLPVSCGVLKYTERDLLFRIEPGTAGWYRGLPQDVQEFDIKPASFKAGQSLHAWWWPAARRDAPSILYLHGVRWNLTGQAFRIEQLRAMGYSVLAIDYRGFGQSKGDLPSEASVYEDARAAWERFTKMQPDANKRLIYGHSLGGAVAIDLAADLATQAKKDHGVVPARGLVIESTFTSLGDAVAQVADSNLPVKWLPVRWLLSQKFDSIDKIVDINMPLLVVHGLADPFMPSRFSQQLFNAANEPKRLLLVPGGTHNNSMSLGGIQYRQALDGLMKTKPTQMAGPAVTRVSRES
;
A
#
# COMPACT_ATOMS: atom_id res chain seq x y z
N MET A 1 -26.49 63.79 -18.44
CA MET A 1 -26.74 62.37 -18.69
C MET A 1 -25.49 61.69 -19.24
N PRO A 2 -24.75 60.94 -18.46
CA PRO A 2 -23.97 59.83 -18.98
C PRO A 2 -23.99 58.60 -18.07
N SER A 3 -25.13 57.92 -17.91
CA SER A 3 -25.24 56.72 -17.07
C SER A 3 -25.48 55.43 -17.85
N SER A 4 -25.66 55.50 -19.16
CA SER A 4 -26.05 54.34 -19.97
C SER A 4 -24.90 53.52 -20.55
N LEU A 5 -23.71 54.08 -20.71
CA LEU A 5 -22.55 53.36 -21.29
C LEU A 5 -21.86 52.45 -20.26
N LEU A 6 -21.70 52.90 -19.03
CA LEU A 6 -21.08 52.09 -17.94
C LEU A 6 -21.94 50.90 -17.52
N THR A 7 -23.27 51.03 -17.55
CA THR A 7 -24.21 49.94 -17.28
C THR A 7 -24.23 48.90 -18.40
N ARG A 8 -24.11 49.30 -19.67
CA ARG A 8 -24.03 48.38 -20.82
C ARG A 8 -22.70 47.64 -20.89
N LEU A 9 -21.59 48.27 -20.55
CA LEU A 9 -20.27 47.64 -20.43
C LEU A 9 -20.25 46.60 -19.28
N ARG A 10 -20.70 46.96 -18.07
CA ARG A 10 -20.79 46.00 -16.94
C ARG A 10 -21.64 44.78 -17.29
N ARG A 11 -22.76 44.96 -18.00
CA ARG A 11 -23.66 43.84 -18.36
C ARG A 11 -23.08 42.87 -19.37
N ARG A 12 -22.12 43.30 -20.21
CA ARG A 12 -21.41 42.45 -21.17
C ARG A 12 -20.17 41.75 -20.60
N TRP A 13 -19.48 42.39 -19.68
CA TRP A 13 -18.25 41.83 -19.08
C TRP A 13 -18.50 40.91 -17.90
N LEU A 14 -19.60 41.06 -17.19
CA LEU A 14 -19.94 40.23 -16.05
C LEU A 14 -20.05 38.73 -16.39
N PRO A 15 -20.77 38.31 -17.46
CA PRO A 15 -20.82 36.90 -17.83
C PRO A 15 -19.47 36.36 -18.34
N LEU A 16 -18.66 37.19 -19.00
CA LEU A 16 -17.31 36.82 -19.42
C LEU A 16 -16.38 36.66 -18.23
N LEU A 17 -16.48 37.52 -17.23
CA LEU A 17 -15.71 37.39 -15.97
C LEU A 17 -16.14 36.15 -15.18
N CYS A 18 -17.45 35.92 -15.06
CA CYS A 18 -17.98 34.70 -14.43
C CYS A 18 -17.54 33.44 -15.17
N MET A 19 -17.54 33.46 -16.50
CA MET A 19 -17.09 32.35 -17.32
C MET A 19 -15.57 32.12 -17.20
N ALA A 20 -14.78 33.17 -17.12
CA ALA A 20 -13.34 33.09 -16.86
C ALA A 20 -13.06 32.56 -15.46
N VAL A 21 -13.80 32.97 -14.43
CA VAL A 21 -13.71 32.42 -13.06
C VAL A 21 -14.11 30.96 -13.04
N LEU A 22 -15.12 30.52 -13.79
CA LEU A 22 -15.53 29.11 -13.89
C LEU A 22 -14.52 28.30 -14.68
N ILE A 23 -13.96 28.82 -15.76
CA ILE A 23 -13.01 28.08 -16.62
C ILE A 23 -11.64 27.98 -15.97
N VAL A 24 -11.17 28.99 -15.24
CA VAL A 24 -9.84 29.01 -14.63
C VAL A 24 -9.89 28.69 -13.13
N GLY A 25 -10.87 29.25 -12.43
CA GLY A 25 -10.96 29.11 -10.97
C GLY A 25 -11.33 27.71 -10.51
N LEU A 26 -12.25 27.02 -11.18
CA LEU A 26 -12.63 25.64 -10.83
C LEU A 26 -11.49 24.63 -11.05
N PRO A 27 -10.79 24.60 -12.20
CA PRO A 27 -9.65 23.69 -12.39
C PRO A 27 -8.51 23.94 -11.41
N VAL A 28 -8.20 25.22 -11.11
CA VAL A 28 -7.16 25.57 -10.12
C VAL A 28 -7.58 25.10 -8.73
N SER A 29 -8.84 25.34 -8.32
CA SER A 29 -9.36 24.87 -7.04
C SER A 29 -9.34 23.34 -6.93
N CYS A 30 -9.73 22.63 -7.98
CA CYS A 30 -9.64 21.16 -8.03
C CYS A 30 -8.21 20.66 -7.96
N GLY A 31 -7.27 21.32 -8.61
CA GLY A 31 -5.84 20.99 -8.56
C GLY A 31 -5.27 21.14 -7.15
N VAL A 32 -5.56 22.25 -6.49
CA VAL A 32 -5.15 22.52 -5.10
C VAL A 32 -5.76 21.49 -4.14
N LEU A 33 -7.05 21.17 -4.28
CA LEU A 33 -7.72 20.17 -3.44
C LEU A 33 -7.08 18.78 -3.58
N LYS A 34 -6.82 18.34 -4.81
CA LYS A 34 -6.14 17.05 -5.07
C LYS A 34 -4.72 17.02 -4.53
N TYR A 35 -3.99 18.12 -4.63
CA TYR A 35 -2.65 18.22 -4.05
C TYR A 35 -2.70 18.10 -2.53
N THR A 36 -3.58 18.87 -1.88
CA THR A 36 -3.76 18.88 -0.42
C THR A 36 -4.22 17.50 0.08
N GLU A 37 -5.16 16.85 -0.63
CA GLU A 37 -5.58 15.48 -0.32
C GLU A 37 -4.38 14.51 -0.30
N ARG A 38 -3.55 14.55 -1.34
CA ARG A 38 -2.36 13.69 -1.44
C ARG A 38 -1.34 13.99 -0.36
N ASP A 39 -1.07 15.25 -0.09
CA ASP A 39 -0.16 15.68 0.98
C ASP A 39 -0.62 15.17 2.35
N LEU A 40 -1.91 15.32 2.66
CA LEU A 40 -2.52 14.82 3.90
C LEU A 40 -2.54 13.29 3.98
N LEU A 41 -2.77 12.62 2.86
CA LEU A 41 -2.83 11.16 2.80
C LEU A 41 -1.46 10.54 3.01
N PHE A 42 -0.47 10.95 2.22
CA PHE A 42 0.85 10.32 2.24
C PHE A 42 1.71 10.80 3.41
N ARG A 43 1.49 12.04 3.89
CA ARG A 43 2.16 12.62 5.09
C ARG A 43 3.65 12.32 5.12
N ILE A 44 4.34 12.61 4.03
CA ILE A 44 5.75 12.26 3.86
C ILE A 44 6.59 12.97 4.92
N GLU A 45 7.25 12.18 5.78
CA GLU A 45 8.21 12.67 6.75
C GLU A 45 9.60 12.72 6.10
N PRO A 46 10.22 13.89 6.02
CA PRO A 46 11.53 14.02 5.41
C PRO A 46 12.63 13.45 6.31
N GLY A 47 13.74 13.04 5.69
CA GLY A 47 14.94 12.60 6.40
C GLY A 47 14.85 11.15 6.88
N THR A 48 15.60 10.86 7.92
CA THR A 48 15.82 9.52 8.47
C THR A 48 15.01 9.33 9.75
N ALA A 49 14.35 8.20 9.89
CA ALA A 49 13.59 7.87 11.10
C ALA A 49 14.53 7.82 12.33
N GLY A 50 14.12 8.44 13.44
CA GLY A 50 14.97 8.58 14.64
C GLY A 50 15.38 7.25 15.30
N TRP A 51 14.68 6.17 15.00
CA TRP A 51 15.00 4.80 15.48
C TRP A 51 15.85 3.99 14.50
N TYR A 52 16.15 4.51 13.30
CA TYR A 52 16.99 3.86 12.31
C TYR A 52 18.45 3.79 12.78
N ARG A 53 19.09 2.63 12.64
CA ARG A 53 20.45 2.37 13.12
C ARG A 53 21.47 2.15 11.98
N GLY A 54 21.09 2.44 10.75
CA GLY A 54 21.89 2.16 9.55
C GLY A 54 21.58 0.80 8.92
N LEU A 55 22.13 0.60 7.73
CA LEU A 55 22.00 -0.67 7.01
C LEU A 55 23.11 -1.64 7.43
N PRO A 56 22.82 -2.93 7.58
CA PRO A 56 23.83 -3.97 7.63
C PRO A 56 24.73 -3.94 6.39
N GLN A 57 26.00 -4.35 6.53
CA GLN A 57 27.00 -4.27 5.45
C GLN A 57 26.67 -5.11 4.21
N ASP A 58 25.86 -6.15 4.36
CA ASP A 58 25.46 -7.03 3.27
C ASP A 58 24.16 -6.61 2.57
N VAL A 59 23.53 -5.53 3.01
CA VAL A 59 22.36 -4.94 2.33
C VAL A 59 22.81 -4.11 1.14
N GLN A 60 22.18 -4.36 0.00
CA GLN A 60 22.44 -3.62 -1.23
C GLN A 60 21.43 -2.49 -1.38
N GLU A 61 21.93 -1.31 -1.66
CA GLU A 61 21.15 -0.10 -1.94
C GLU A 61 21.32 0.27 -3.41
N PHE A 62 20.22 0.51 -4.13
CA PHE A 62 20.25 0.82 -5.55
C PHE A 62 18.97 1.52 -6.03
N ASP A 63 19.03 2.10 -7.22
CA ASP A 63 17.90 2.70 -7.89
C ASP A 63 17.27 1.76 -8.93
N ILE A 64 15.94 1.73 -8.98
CA ILE A 64 15.15 1.12 -10.06
C ILE A 64 14.70 2.24 -11.00
N LYS A 65 15.07 2.14 -12.29
CA LYS A 65 14.78 3.14 -13.33
C LYS A 65 14.11 2.46 -14.52
N PRO A 66 12.78 2.20 -14.46
CA PRO A 66 12.06 1.60 -15.58
C PRO A 66 12.02 2.55 -16.78
N ALA A 67 11.95 2.00 -17.98
CA ALA A 67 11.80 2.79 -19.21
C ALA A 67 10.47 3.58 -19.26
N SER A 68 9.45 3.14 -18.52
CA SER A 68 8.16 3.82 -18.40
C SER A 68 8.20 5.10 -17.55
N PHE A 69 9.24 5.30 -16.74
CA PHE A 69 9.36 6.49 -15.91
C PHE A 69 9.87 7.69 -16.71
N LYS A 70 9.42 8.87 -16.32
CA LYS A 70 9.94 10.12 -16.91
C LYS A 70 11.43 10.29 -16.57
N ALA A 71 12.13 11.03 -17.41
CA ALA A 71 13.53 11.36 -17.17
C ALA A 71 13.71 11.98 -15.76
N GLY A 72 14.70 11.48 -15.03
CA GLY A 72 14.99 11.94 -13.68
C GLY A 72 14.18 11.25 -12.55
N GLN A 73 13.21 10.40 -12.86
CA GLN A 73 12.49 9.60 -11.86
C GLN A 73 13.19 8.28 -11.58
N SER A 74 13.16 7.84 -10.32
CA SER A 74 13.69 6.53 -9.89
C SER A 74 13.05 6.11 -8.57
N LEU A 75 13.03 4.80 -8.32
CA LEU A 75 12.73 4.24 -7.01
C LEU A 75 14.02 3.90 -6.32
N HIS A 76 14.19 4.37 -5.11
CA HIS A 76 15.21 3.93 -4.20
C HIS A 76 14.81 2.58 -3.61
N ALA A 77 15.72 1.62 -3.59
CA ALA A 77 15.44 0.25 -3.21
C ALA A 77 16.55 -0.34 -2.32
N TRP A 78 16.14 -1.16 -1.38
CA TRP A 78 17.00 -1.99 -0.55
C TRP A 78 16.78 -3.47 -0.85
N TRP A 79 17.89 -4.20 -1.07
CA TRP A 79 17.88 -5.65 -1.08
C TRP A 79 18.55 -6.18 0.18
N TRP A 80 17.76 -6.83 1.01
CA TRP A 80 18.22 -7.50 2.23
C TRP A 80 18.33 -9.00 1.96
N PRO A 81 19.54 -9.56 1.70
CA PRO A 81 19.68 -10.97 1.42
C PRO A 81 19.46 -11.80 2.69
N ALA A 82 18.77 -12.93 2.57
CA ALA A 82 18.72 -13.92 3.63
C ALA A 82 20.08 -14.63 3.77
N ALA A 83 20.31 -15.30 4.92
CA ALA A 83 21.52 -16.07 5.13
C ALA A 83 21.68 -17.24 4.12
N ARG A 84 20.56 -17.84 3.68
CA ARG A 84 20.56 -18.88 2.66
C ARG A 84 20.39 -18.29 1.27
N ARG A 85 21.24 -18.69 0.33
CA ARG A 85 21.20 -18.19 -1.06
C ARG A 85 19.91 -18.57 -1.81
N ASP A 86 19.29 -19.69 -1.50
CA ASP A 86 18.08 -20.19 -2.14
C ASP A 86 16.80 -19.85 -1.35
N ALA A 87 16.89 -18.90 -0.44
CA ALA A 87 15.78 -18.47 0.39
C ALA A 87 14.60 -17.92 -0.44
N PRO A 88 13.37 -18.07 0.04
CA PRO A 88 12.25 -17.32 -0.52
C PRO A 88 12.45 -15.82 -0.32
N SER A 89 11.80 -15.05 -1.17
CA SER A 89 11.98 -13.59 -1.20
C SER A 89 10.65 -12.88 -1.12
N ILE A 90 10.67 -11.70 -0.52
CA ILE A 90 9.51 -10.82 -0.31
C ILE A 90 9.73 -9.52 -1.06
N LEU A 91 8.75 -9.10 -1.87
CA LEU A 91 8.61 -7.70 -2.27
C LEU A 91 7.82 -6.99 -1.17
N TYR A 92 8.47 -6.08 -0.45
CA TYR A 92 7.89 -5.34 0.65
C TYR A 92 7.43 -3.94 0.21
N LEU A 93 6.15 -3.64 0.43
CA LEU A 93 5.48 -2.39 0.11
C LEU A 93 5.05 -1.70 1.41
N HIS A 94 5.62 -0.52 1.67
CA HIS A 94 5.45 0.18 2.94
C HIS A 94 4.18 1.04 3.01
N GLY A 95 3.81 1.46 4.20
CA GLY A 95 2.71 2.39 4.47
C GLY A 95 3.07 3.86 4.25
N VAL A 96 2.24 4.76 4.77
CA VAL A 96 2.46 6.22 4.72
C VAL A 96 3.47 6.72 5.76
N ARG A 97 3.82 7.99 5.68
CA ARG A 97 4.66 8.81 6.55
C ARG A 97 6.16 8.58 6.36
N TRP A 98 6.66 7.43 6.79
CA TRP A 98 8.08 7.13 6.81
C TRP A 98 8.51 6.40 5.55
N ASN A 99 9.73 6.71 5.12
CA ASN A 99 10.46 5.99 4.07
C ASN A 99 11.03 4.66 4.59
N LEU A 100 11.86 4.00 3.80
CA LEU A 100 12.48 2.71 4.16
C LEU A 100 13.20 2.72 5.51
N THR A 101 13.79 3.86 5.92
CA THR A 101 14.46 3.95 7.22
C THR A 101 13.50 3.72 8.39
N GLY A 102 12.25 4.13 8.24
CA GLY A 102 11.19 3.85 9.21
C GLY A 102 10.71 2.40 9.22
N GLN A 103 11.02 1.63 8.17
CA GLN A 103 10.58 0.24 7.98
C GLN A 103 11.69 -0.79 8.25
N ALA A 104 12.93 -0.36 8.45
CA ALA A 104 14.10 -1.23 8.60
C ALA A 104 13.87 -2.35 9.64
N PHE A 105 13.24 -2.02 10.78
CA PHE A 105 12.96 -2.98 11.84
C PHE A 105 12.04 -4.14 11.39
N ARG A 106 11.08 -3.86 10.50
CA ARG A 106 10.15 -4.86 9.97
C ARG A 106 10.84 -5.73 8.92
N ILE A 107 11.65 -5.11 8.05
CA ILE A 107 12.45 -5.79 7.04
C ILE A 107 13.44 -6.75 7.71
N GLU A 108 14.09 -6.30 8.79
CA GLU A 108 15.01 -7.11 9.59
C GLU A 108 14.31 -8.32 10.22
N GLN A 109 13.10 -8.17 10.75
CA GLN A 109 12.31 -9.29 11.27
C GLN A 109 11.96 -10.32 10.18
N LEU A 110 11.55 -9.87 8.98
CA LEU A 110 11.29 -10.77 7.85
C LEU A 110 12.57 -11.52 7.43
N ARG A 111 13.70 -10.82 7.41
CA ARG A 111 15.02 -11.44 7.16
C ARG A 111 15.38 -12.47 8.23
N ALA A 112 15.16 -12.17 9.50
CA ALA A 112 15.39 -13.09 10.62
C ALA A 112 14.48 -14.34 10.55
N MET A 113 13.32 -14.23 9.89
CA MET A 113 12.46 -15.38 9.58
C MET A 113 12.94 -16.19 8.38
N GLY A 114 14.02 -15.78 7.70
CA GLY A 114 14.65 -16.53 6.63
C GLY A 114 14.29 -16.08 5.22
N TYR A 115 13.71 -14.89 5.05
CA TYR A 115 13.34 -14.32 3.76
C TYR A 115 14.39 -13.31 3.29
N SER A 116 14.70 -13.30 1.99
CA SER A 116 15.31 -12.13 1.37
C SER A 116 14.22 -11.10 1.12
N VAL A 117 14.54 -9.79 1.23
CA VAL A 117 13.54 -8.74 1.09
C VAL A 117 14.01 -7.67 0.10
N LEU A 118 13.23 -7.46 -0.95
CA LEU A 118 13.30 -6.25 -1.77
C LEU A 118 12.27 -5.26 -1.23
N ALA A 119 12.73 -4.12 -0.74
CA ALA A 119 11.89 -3.02 -0.30
C ALA A 119 12.16 -1.77 -1.14
N ILE A 120 11.14 -0.97 -1.41
CA ILE A 120 11.25 0.26 -2.18
C ILE A 120 10.66 1.44 -1.42
N ASP A 121 11.21 2.62 -1.63
CA ASP A 121 10.51 3.88 -1.44
C ASP A 121 9.70 4.19 -2.69
N TYR A 122 8.42 4.55 -2.56
CA TYR A 122 7.65 5.08 -3.68
C TYR A 122 8.20 6.43 -4.13
N ARG A 123 7.98 6.82 -5.40
CA ARG A 123 8.34 8.17 -5.87
C ARG A 123 7.81 9.24 -4.92
N GLY A 124 8.66 10.21 -4.56
CA GLY A 124 8.36 11.24 -3.56
C GLY A 124 8.66 10.87 -2.12
N PHE A 125 8.87 9.59 -1.79
CA PHE A 125 9.34 9.14 -0.48
C PHE A 125 10.86 8.99 -0.45
N GLY A 126 11.45 9.24 0.72
CA GLY A 126 12.84 8.95 1.04
C GLY A 126 13.83 9.46 0.01
N GLN A 127 14.58 8.55 -0.60
CA GLN A 127 15.55 8.86 -1.64
C GLN A 127 15.02 8.66 -3.06
N SER A 128 13.77 8.17 -3.22
CA SER A 128 13.12 8.02 -4.52
C SER A 128 12.84 9.38 -5.16
N LYS A 129 13.11 9.47 -6.46
CA LYS A 129 12.95 10.71 -7.22
C LYS A 129 11.61 10.74 -7.95
N GLY A 130 10.83 11.78 -7.72
CA GLY A 130 9.53 11.97 -8.35
C GLY A 130 8.67 13.00 -7.63
N ASP A 131 7.48 13.21 -8.15
CA ASP A 131 6.51 14.14 -7.59
C ASP A 131 5.83 13.55 -6.34
N LEU A 132 5.03 14.38 -5.66
CA LEU A 132 4.16 13.95 -4.57
C LEU A 132 3.33 12.73 -5.04
N PRO A 133 3.32 11.61 -4.29
CA PRO A 133 2.67 10.37 -4.72
C PRO A 133 1.17 10.53 -4.97
N SER A 134 0.63 9.65 -5.77
CA SER A 134 -0.81 9.44 -5.99
C SER A 134 -1.09 7.94 -5.97
N GLU A 135 -2.36 7.55 -5.87
CA GLU A 135 -2.76 6.15 -6.03
C GLU A 135 -2.19 5.54 -7.31
N ALA A 136 -2.35 6.23 -8.44
CA ALA A 136 -1.84 5.76 -9.73
C ALA A 136 -0.31 5.60 -9.73
N SER A 137 0.43 6.56 -9.15
CA SER A 137 1.90 6.49 -9.14
C SER A 137 2.44 5.39 -8.23
N VAL A 138 1.86 5.15 -7.05
CA VAL A 138 2.33 4.07 -6.17
C VAL A 138 2.01 2.68 -6.73
N TYR A 139 0.93 2.55 -7.51
CA TYR A 139 0.63 1.32 -8.25
C TYR A 139 1.63 1.08 -9.39
N GLU A 140 1.99 2.13 -10.13
CA GLU A 140 3.04 2.06 -11.15
C GLU A 140 4.41 1.71 -10.53
N ASP A 141 4.74 2.30 -9.39
CA ASP A 141 5.96 2.03 -8.64
C ASP A 141 6.04 0.57 -8.18
N ALA A 142 4.93 0.01 -7.69
CA ALA A 142 4.86 -1.40 -7.29
C ALA A 142 5.07 -2.34 -8.48
N ARG A 143 4.50 -2.02 -9.67
CA ARG A 143 4.74 -2.80 -10.91
C ARG A 143 6.21 -2.74 -11.33
N ALA A 144 6.81 -1.56 -11.28
CA ALA A 144 8.23 -1.39 -11.60
C ALA A 144 9.15 -2.17 -10.64
N ALA A 145 8.82 -2.14 -9.33
CA ALA A 145 9.50 -2.94 -8.34
C ALA A 145 9.31 -4.45 -8.57
N TRP A 146 8.10 -4.89 -8.95
CA TRP A 146 7.81 -6.27 -9.30
C TRP A 146 8.63 -6.77 -10.49
N GLU A 147 8.75 -6.00 -11.56
CA GLU A 147 9.60 -6.34 -12.71
C GLU A 147 11.06 -6.54 -12.29
N ARG A 148 11.58 -5.68 -11.41
CA ARG A 148 12.93 -5.85 -10.85
C ARG A 148 13.02 -7.06 -9.96
N PHE A 149 12.04 -7.28 -9.10
CA PHE A 149 11.97 -8.38 -8.15
C PHE A 149 11.98 -9.75 -8.83
N THR A 150 11.22 -9.90 -9.92
CA THR A 150 11.16 -11.17 -10.68
C THR A 150 12.50 -11.54 -11.32
N LYS A 151 13.32 -10.56 -11.68
CA LYS A 151 14.68 -10.79 -12.19
C LYS A 151 15.65 -11.20 -11.07
N MET A 152 15.43 -10.73 -9.83
CA MET A 152 16.25 -11.09 -8.67
C MET A 152 15.84 -12.43 -8.08
N GLN A 153 14.56 -12.78 -8.11
CA GLN A 153 14.01 -14.07 -7.72
C GLN A 153 13.23 -14.68 -8.89
N PRO A 154 13.90 -15.47 -9.77
CA PRO A 154 13.23 -16.05 -10.94
C PRO A 154 12.20 -17.12 -10.62
N ASP A 155 12.37 -17.85 -9.48
CA ASP A 155 11.44 -18.89 -9.08
C ASP A 155 10.16 -18.29 -8.45
N ALA A 156 9.05 -18.37 -9.19
CA ALA A 156 7.74 -17.88 -8.74
C ALA A 156 7.26 -18.52 -7.43
N ASN A 157 7.67 -19.79 -7.16
CA ASN A 157 7.31 -20.47 -5.94
C ASN A 157 8.05 -19.94 -4.70
N LYS A 158 9.04 -19.09 -4.89
CA LYS A 158 9.81 -18.43 -3.82
C LYS A 158 9.50 -16.94 -3.69
N ARG A 159 8.50 -16.40 -4.42
CA ARG A 159 8.11 -15.00 -4.37
C ARG A 159 6.92 -14.80 -3.46
N LEU A 160 7.01 -13.85 -2.54
CA LEU A 160 5.87 -13.30 -1.79
C LEU A 160 5.73 -11.81 -2.06
N ILE A 161 4.49 -11.34 -2.10
CA ILE A 161 4.17 -9.91 -2.04
C ILE A 161 3.71 -9.60 -0.62
N TYR A 162 4.24 -8.55 -0.01
CA TYR A 162 3.90 -8.14 1.34
C TYR A 162 3.60 -6.66 1.38
N GLY A 163 2.42 -6.30 1.86
CA GLY A 163 2.02 -4.91 2.04
C GLY A 163 1.58 -4.60 3.47
N HIS A 164 2.09 -3.49 4.02
CA HIS A 164 1.71 -2.99 5.34
C HIS A 164 0.94 -1.68 5.23
N SER A 165 -0.19 -1.56 5.92
CA SER A 165 -1.01 -0.33 5.94
C SER A 165 -1.41 0.08 4.50
N LEU A 166 -1.12 1.30 4.03
CA LEU A 166 -1.33 1.70 2.62
C LEU A 166 -0.66 0.72 1.66
N GLY A 167 0.54 0.24 1.97
CA GLY A 167 1.23 -0.78 1.17
C GLY A 167 0.44 -2.06 1.00
N GLY A 168 -0.49 -2.38 1.92
CA GLY A 168 -1.43 -3.49 1.78
C GLY A 168 -2.42 -3.27 0.63
N ALA A 169 -2.95 -2.05 0.48
CA ALA A 169 -3.80 -1.70 -0.66
C ALA A 169 -3.02 -1.72 -1.98
N VAL A 170 -1.76 -1.26 -1.96
CA VAL A 170 -0.86 -1.33 -3.13
C VAL A 170 -0.53 -2.78 -3.50
N ALA A 171 -0.31 -3.64 -2.50
CA ALA A 171 -0.05 -5.07 -2.70
C ALA A 171 -1.27 -5.81 -3.28
N ILE A 172 -2.49 -5.44 -2.85
CA ILE A 172 -3.74 -5.97 -3.41
C ILE A 172 -3.89 -5.58 -4.88
N ASP A 173 -3.65 -4.30 -5.23
CA ASP A 173 -3.69 -3.84 -6.64
C ASP A 173 -2.70 -4.60 -7.51
N LEU A 174 -1.45 -4.71 -7.07
CA LEU A 174 -0.42 -5.47 -7.78
C LEU A 174 -0.84 -6.94 -7.96
N ALA A 175 -1.33 -7.60 -6.91
CA ALA A 175 -1.73 -8.99 -6.97
C ALA A 175 -2.94 -9.24 -7.89
N ALA A 176 -3.91 -8.32 -7.91
CA ALA A 176 -5.08 -8.38 -8.80
C ALA A 176 -4.67 -8.17 -10.28
N ASP A 177 -3.75 -7.23 -10.55
CA ASP A 177 -3.19 -7.02 -11.89
C ASP A 177 -2.43 -8.27 -12.38
N LEU A 178 -1.58 -8.85 -11.54
CA LEU A 178 -0.87 -10.10 -11.84
C LEU A 178 -1.82 -11.29 -12.07
N ALA A 179 -2.90 -11.39 -11.30
CA ALA A 179 -3.92 -12.41 -11.52
C ALA A 179 -4.63 -12.23 -12.88
N THR A 180 -4.87 -10.98 -13.27
CA THR A 180 -5.45 -10.65 -14.59
C THR A 180 -4.49 -11.00 -15.74
N GLN A 181 -3.20 -10.71 -15.56
CA GLN A 181 -2.18 -11.10 -16.54
C GLN A 181 -2.05 -12.61 -16.66
N ALA A 182 -2.05 -13.34 -15.55
CA ALA A 182 -1.97 -14.81 -15.52
C ALA A 182 -3.16 -15.50 -16.22
N LYS A 183 -4.36 -14.88 -16.20
CA LYS A 183 -5.52 -15.38 -16.94
C LYS A 183 -5.32 -15.27 -18.46
N LYS A 184 -4.56 -14.27 -18.92
CA LYS A 184 -4.26 -14.07 -20.36
C LYS A 184 -3.11 -14.94 -20.84
N ASP A 185 -2.14 -15.16 -19.97
CA ASP A 185 -0.93 -15.94 -20.25
C ASP A 185 -0.98 -17.26 -19.44
N HIS A 186 -1.57 -18.30 -20.06
CA HIS A 186 -1.81 -19.59 -19.43
C HIS A 186 -0.51 -20.22 -18.93
N GLY A 187 -0.33 -20.29 -17.62
CA GLY A 187 0.81 -20.95 -16.97
C GLY A 187 1.70 -20.05 -16.14
N VAL A 188 1.48 -18.75 -16.10
CA VAL A 188 2.23 -17.84 -15.24
C VAL A 188 1.70 -17.91 -13.80
N VAL A 189 2.51 -18.43 -12.88
CA VAL A 189 2.28 -18.27 -11.43
C VAL A 189 3.05 -17.01 -11.01
N PRO A 190 2.37 -15.88 -10.74
CA PRO A 190 3.08 -14.62 -10.50
C PRO A 190 3.84 -14.64 -9.19
N ALA A 191 3.22 -15.13 -8.13
CA ALA A 191 3.80 -15.24 -6.79
C ALA A 191 3.23 -16.43 -6.03
N ARG A 192 3.96 -16.90 -5.02
CA ARG A 192 3.55 -17.97 -4.11
C ARG A 192 2.41 -17.54 -3.20
N GLY A 193 2.34 -16.26 -2.85
CA GLY A 193 1.27 -15.73 -2.01
C GLY A 193 1.39 -14.23 -1.77
N LEU A 194 0.30 -13.71 -1.20
CA LEU A 194 0.15 -12.33 -0.78
C LEU A 194 -0.01 -12.26 0.75
N VAL A 195 0.71 -11.33 1.37
CA VAL A 195 0.54 -10.96 2.79
C VAL A 195 0.07 -9.52 2.86
N ILE A 196 -1.03 -9.27 3.55
CA ILE A 196 -1.50 -7.92 3.86
C ILE A 196 -1.63 -7.76 5.37
N GLU A 197 -1.03 -6.69 5.91
CA GLU A 197 -1.04 -6.41 7.35
C GLU A 197 -1.58 -5.03 7.65
N SER A 198 -2.55 -4.94 8.57
CA SER A 198 -3.13 -3.69 9.11
C SER A 198 -3.58 -2.71 8.01
N THR A 199 -4.20 -3.21 6.95
CA THR A 199 -4.71 -2.44 5.82
C THR A 199 -6.22 -2.18 5.90
N PHE A 200 -6.78 -1.53 4.89
CA PHE A 200 -8.16 -1.06 4.86
C PHE A 200 -8.90 -1.52 3.59
N THR A 201 -10.22 -1.47 3.64
CA THR A 201 -11.13 -1.84 2.53
C THR A 201 -11.13 -0.83 1.39
N SER A 202 -11.14 0.46 1.74
CA SER A 202 -10.98 1.59 0.83
C SER A 202 -10.44 2.81 1.59
N LEU A 203 -9.86 3.77 0.88
CA LEU A 203 -9.45 5.03 1.51
C LEU A 203 -10.68 5.76 2.10
N GLY A 204 -11.82 5.68 1.43
CA GLY A 204 -13.07 6.26 1.92
C GLY A 204 -13.49 5.68 3.28
N ASP A 205 -13.33 4.36 3.48
CA ASP A 205 -13.62 3.70 4.76
C ASP A 205 -12.63 4.12 5.85
N ALA A 206 -11.34 4.19 5.50
CA ALA A 206 -10.31 4.61 6.44
C ALA A 206 -10.51 6.06 6.91
N VAL A 207 -10.82 6.97 5.99
CA VAL A 207 -11.11 8.38 6.32
C VAL A 207 -12.40 8.52 7.12
N ALA A 208 -13.46 7.80 6.77
CA ALA A 208 -14.71 7.79 7.52
C ALA A 208 -14.50 7.33 8.97
N GLN A 209 -13.67 6.31 9.20
CA GLN A 209 -13.31 5.84 10.54
C GLN A 209 -12.63 6.93 11.37
N VAL A 210 -11.70 7.68 10.78
CA VAL A 210 -11.01 8.78 11.47
C VAL A 210 -11.97 9.95 11.73
N ALA A 211 -12.84 10.27 10.78
CA ALA A 211 -13.84 11.32 10.90
C ALA A 211 -14.86 11.02 12.00
N ASP A 212 -15.35 9.77 12.08
CA ASP A 212 -16.29 9.34 13.13
C ASP A 212 -15.69 9.46 14.54
N SER A 213 -14.37 9.33 14.65
CA SER A 213 -13.67 9.40 15.94
C SER A 213 -13.37 10.84 16.39
N ASN A 214 -13.22 11.79 15.47
CA ASN A 214 -12.60 13.08 15.76
C ASN A 214 -13.34 14.33 15.23
N LEU A 215 -14.34 14.19 14.35
CA LEU A 215 -15.00 15.33 13.71
C LEU A 215 -16.52 15.32 13.93
N PRO A 216 -17.16 16.49 14.19
CA PRO A 216 -18.61 16.59 14.30
C PRO A 216 -19.34 16.49 12.95
N VAL A 217 -18.66 16.11 11.87
CA VAL A 217 -19.12 16.25 10.48
C VAL A 217 -19.48 14.90 9.86
N LYS A 218 -20.22 14.06 10.59
CA LYS A 218 -20.65 12.71 10.17
C LYS A 218 -21.50 12.66 8.89
N TRP A 219 -22.07 13.81 8.48
CA TRP A 219 -22.97 13.92 7.33
C TRP A 219 -22.29 14.29 6.00
N LEU A 220 -20.99 14.65 6.01
CA LEU A 220 -20.27 14.95 4.78
C LEU A 220 -20.00 13.65 4.01
N PRO A 221 -20.35 13.57 2.71
CA PRO A 221 -20.09 12.40 1.87
C PRO A 221 -18.60 12.37 1.45
N VAL A 222 -17.69 12.26 2.42
CA VAL A 222 -16.23 12.33 2.23
C VAL A 222 -15.76 11.35 1.16
N ARG A 223 -16.37 10.16 1.11
CA ARG A 223 -16.06 9.12 0.10
C ARG A 223 -16.16 9.61 -1.35
N TRP A 224 -17.14 10.50 -1.63
CA TRP A 224 -17.37 11.04 -2.98
C TRP A 224 -16.39 12.14 -3.36
N LEU A 225 -15.85 12.82 -2.37
CA LEU A 225 -14.93 13.94 -2.55
C LEU A 225 -13.48 13.51 -2.76
N LEU A 226 -13.11 12.30 -2.31
CA LEU A 226 -11.74 11.78 -2.43
C LEU A 226 -11.40 11.51 -3.89
N SER A 227 -10.24 11.98 -4.34
CA SER A 227 -9.67 11.70 -5.66
C SER A 227 -8.87 10.39 -5.67
N GLN A 228 -8.33 10.00 -4.52
CA GLN A 228 -7.66 8.73 -4.29
C GLN A 228 -8.65 7.73 -3.68
N LYS A 229 -8.77 6.53 -4.19
CA LYS A 229 -9.77 5.54 -3.77
C LYS A 229 -9.19 4.38 -2.99
N PHE A 230 -8.12 3.78 -3.49
CA PHE A 230 -7.51 2.56 -2.93
C PHE A 230 -8.57 1.51 -2.59
N ASP A 231 -9.44 1.20 -3.56
CA ASP A 231 -10.58 0.28 -3.39
C ASP A 231 -10.09 -1.18 -3.32
N SER A 232 -9.54 -1.55 -2.16
CA SER A 232 -8.98 -2.88 -1.89
C SER A 232 -10.05 -3.96 -1.89
N ILE A 233 -11.25 -3.65 -1.41
CA ILE A 233 -12.36 -4.61 -1.28
C ILE A 233 -12.85 -5.09 -2.65
N ASP A 234 -12.86 -4.22 -3.65
CA ASP A 234 -13.31 -4.54 -4.99
C ASP A 234 -12.26 -5.33 -5.78
N LYS A 235 -10.98 -5.18 -5.42
CA LYS A 235 -9.85 -5.83 -6.10
C LYS A 235 -9.49 -7.20 -5.52
N ILE A 236 -9.71 -7.41 -4.22
CA ILE A 236 -9.27 -8.63 -3.53
C ILE A 236 -9.98 -9.88 -4.04
N VAL A 237 -11.18 -9.74 -4.60
CA VAL A 237 -11.98 -10.82 -5.18
C VAL A 237 -11.39 -11.41 -6.46
N ASP A 238 -10.49 -10.66 -7.13
CA ASP A 238 -9.81 -11.12 -8.35
C ASP A 238 -8.53 -11.90 -8.08
N ILE A 239 -8.05 -11.90 -6.82
CA ILE A 239 -6.80 -12.54 -6.42
C ILE A 239 -7.01 -14.03 -6.20
N ASN A 240 -6.20 -14.86 -6.89
CA ASN A 240 -6.28 -16.33 -6.82
C ASN A 240 -5.02 -16.97 -6.20
N MET A 241 -4.05 -16.17 -5.76
CA MET A 241 -2.89 -16.68 -5.02
C MET A 241 -3.24 -16.82 -3.52
N PRO A 242 -2.56 -17.73 -2.79
CA PRO A 242 -2.74 -17.87 -1.35
C PRO A 242 -2.59 -16.53 -0.62
N LEU A 243 -3.53 -16.23 0.29
CA LEU A 243 -3.60 -14.97 1.01
C LEU A 243 -3.41 -15.16 2.53
N LEU A 244 -2.52 -14.38 3.12
CA LEU A 244 -2.44 -14.20 4.58
C LEU A 244 -2.84 -12.78 4.93
N VAL A 245 -3.90 -12.63 5.70
CA VAL A 245 -4.33 -11.35 6.29
C VAL A 245 -3.90 -11.32 7.74
N VAL A 246 -3.19 -10.28 8.14
CA VAL A 246 -2.71 -10.09 9.53
C VAL A 246 -3.26 -8.78 10.09
N HIS A 247 -3.66 -8.79 11.37
CA HIS A 247 -4.09 -7.57 12.05
C HIS A 247 -3.86 -7.61 13.55
N GLY A 248 -3.35 -6.51 14.12
CA GLY A 248 -3.25 -6.31 15.54
C GLY A 248 -4.57 -5.87 16.15
N LEU A 249 -5.11 -6.59 17.14
CA LEU A 249 -6.41 -6.27 17.74
C LEU A 249 -6.45 -4.97 18.55
N ALA A 250 -5.28 -4.42 18.89
CA ALA A 250 -5.13 -3.13 19.56
C ALA A 250 -4.60 -2.04 18.61
N ASP A 251 -4.83 -2.17 17.28
CA ASP A 251 -4.47 -1.16 16.29
C ASP A 251 -5.32 0.11 16.49
N PRO A 252 -4.71 1.25 16.86
CA PRO A 252 -5.45 2.47 17.14
C PRO A 252 -5.83 3.25 15.87
N PHE A 253 -5.27 2.91 14.72
CA PHE A 253 -5.47 3.62 13.45
C PHE A 253 -6.45 2.90 12.53
N MET A 254 -6.25 1.59 12.37
CA MET A 254 -7.07 0.76 11.48
C MET A 254 -7.78 -0.31 12.31
N PRO A 255 -9.11 -0.30 12.40
CA PRO A 255 -9.84 -1.34 13.11
C PRO A 255 -9.74 -2.67 12.38
N SER A 256 -9.58 -3.76 13.14
CA SER A 256 -9.42 -5.12 12.62
C SER A 256 -10.60 -5.61 11.76
N ARG A 257 -11.77 -4.95 11.85
CA ARG A 257 -12.91 -5.24 10.98
C ARG A 257 -12.59 -5.08 9.49
N PHE A 258 -11.69 -4.16 9.12
CA PHE A 258 -11.27 -4.02 7.72
C PHE A 258 -10.57 -5.26 7.21
N SER A 259 -9.64 -5.80 7.99
CA SER A 259 -9.00 -7.08 7.66
C SER A 259 -9.98 -8.24 7.63
N GLN A 260 -10.97 -8.25 8.52
CA GLN A 260 -12.04 -9.27 8.49
C GLN A 260 -12.91 -9.17 7.22
N GLN A 261 -13.24 -7.96 6.78
CA GLN A 261 -13.99 -7.72 5.56
C GLN A 261 -13.20 -8.16 4.33
N LEU A 262 -11.91 -7.78 4.23
CA LEU A 262 -11.03 -8.21 3.15
C LEU A 262 -10.87 -9.74 3.13
N PHE A 263 -10.66 -10.35 4.31
CA PHE A 263 -10.58 -11.79 4.43
C PHE A 263 -11.87 -12.47 3.95
N ASN A 264 -13.03 -11.97 4.35
CA ASN A 264 -14.33 -12.57 3.95
C ASN A 264 -14.56 -12.46 2.44
N ALA A 265 -14.16 -11.35 1.81
CA ALA A 265 -14.32 -11.12 0.37
C ALA A 265 -13.31 -11.89 -0.50
N ALA A 266 -12.12 -12.18 0.02
CA ALA A 266 -11.06 -12.85 -0.73
C ALA A 266 -11.42 -14.29 -1.10
N ASN A 267 -10.80 -14.77 -2.19
CA ASN A 267 -10.89 -16.18 -2.60
C ASN A 267 -10.04 -17.10 -1.72
N GLU A 268 -10.38 -18.38 -1.68
CA GLU A 268 -9.50 -19.41 -1.13
C GLU A 268 -8.30 -19.64 -2.09
N PRO A 269 -7.13 -20.04 -1.54
CA PRO A 269 -6.84 -20.33 -0.15
C PRO A 269 -6.44 -19.07 0.63
N LYS A 270 -7.02 -18.86 1.80
CA LYS A 270 -6.79 -17.69 2.65
C LYS A 270 -6.69 -18.03 4.13
N ARG A 271 -5.95 -17.20 4.86
CA ARG A 271 -5.81 -17.31 6.33
C ARG A 271 -5.89 -15.93 6.97
N LEU A 272 -6.54 -15.83 8.12
CA LEU A 272 -6.57 -14.63 8.95
C LEU A 272 -5.82 -14.88 10.26
N LEU A 273 -4.84 -14.02 10.56
CA LEU A 273 -4.10 -14.01 11.82
C LEU A 273 -4.43 -12.73 12.59
N LEU A 274 -5.17 -12.85 13.67
CA LEU A 274 -5.47 -11.75 14.58
C LEU A 274 -4.53 -11.83 15.79
N VAL A 275 -3.79 -10.74 16.06
CA VAL A 275 -2.77 -10.67 17.11
C VAL A 275 -3.32 -9.89 18.31
N PRO A 276 -3.69 -10.56 19.42
CA PRO A 276 -4.15 -9.90 20.64
C PRO A 276 -3.09 -8.95 21.22
N GLY A 277 -3.48 -7.71 21.51
CA GLY A 277 -2.55 -6.66 21.96
C GLY A 277 -1.63 -6.10 20.88
N GLY A 278 -1.65 -6.67 19.68
CA GLY A 278 -0.90 -6.15 18.51
C GLY A 278 -1.44 -4.79 18.12
N THR A 279 -0.53 -3.85 17.88
CA THR A 279 -0.82 -2.50 17.36
C THR A 279 -0.53 -2.44 15.86
N HIS A 280 -0.68 -1.25 15.26
CA HIS A 280 -0.39 -1.03 13.85
C HIS A 280 1.02 -1.45 13.41
N ASN A 281 2.00 -1.37 14.32
CA ASN A 281 3.42 -1.56 13.95
C ASN A 281 4.10 -2.76 14.61
N ASN A 282 3.50 -3.41 15.60
CA ASN A 282 4.18 -4.46 16.38
C ASN A 282 3.54 -5.86 16.27
N SER A 283 2.55 -6.05 15.39
CA SER A 283 1.86 -7.35 15.25
C SER A 283 2.82 -8.48 14.88
N MET A 284 3.85 -8.20 14.07
CA MET A 284 4.86 -9.20 13.70
C MET A 284 5.69 -9.66 14.90
N SER A 285 6.22 -8.72 15.70
CA SER A 285 7.03 -9.05 16.88
C SER A 285 6.20 -9.70 17.98
N LEU A 286 4.99 -9.20 18.22
CA LEU A 286 4.11 -9.75 19.26
C LEU A 286 3.50 -11.10 18.85
N GLY A 287 3.22 -11.30 17.57
CA GLY A 287 2.75 -12.56 17.00
C GLY A 287 3.81 -13.66 16.99
N GLY A 288 5.10 -13.29 17.02
CA GLY A 288 6.23 -14.19 17.21
C GLY A 288 6.18 -15.48 16.41
N ILE A 289 6.09 -16.60 17.13
CA ILE A 289 6.05 -17.96 16.53
C ILE A 289 4.83 -18.16 15.64
N GLN A 290 3.64 -17.69 16.05
CA GLN A 290 2.40 -17.85 15.27
C GLN A 290 2.45 -17.06 13.96
N TYR A 291 3.08 -15.87 13.99
CA TYR A 291 3.32 -15.07 12.79
C TYR A 291 4.24 -15.81 11.80
N ARG A 292 5.37 -16.33 12.29
CA ARG A 292 6.28 -17.17 11.49
C ARG A 292 5.58 -18.40 10.91
N GLN A 293 4.83 -19.13 11.73
CA GLN A 293 4.08 -20.31 11.29
C GLN A 293 3.02 -19.96 10.22
N ALA A 294 2.41 -18.76 10.30
CA ALA A 294 1.47 -18.30 9.30
C ALA A 294 2.15 -18.04 7.94
N LEU A 295 3.33 -17.40 7.95
CA LEU A 295 4.15 -17.19 6.74
C LEU A 295 4.66 -18.53 6.17
N ASP A 296 5.16 -19.44 7.01
CA ASP A 296 5.62 -20.75 6.58
C ASP A 296 4.47 -21.59 6.01
N GLY A 297 3.27 -21.47 6.58
CA GLY A 297 2.06 -22.08 6.06
C GLY A 297 1.71 -21.56 4.67
N LEU A 298 1.78 -20.26 4.46
CA LEU A 298 1.56 -19.64 3.14
C LEU A 298 2.54 -20.19 2.09
N MET A 299 3.82 -20.33 2.46
CA MET A 299 4.84 -20.91 1.57
C MET A 299 4.60 -22.36 1.22
N LYS A 300 4.00 -23.14 2.11
CA LYS A 300 3.70 -24.58 1.89
C LYS A 300 2.37 -24.81 1.17
N THR A 301 1.48 -23.83 1.15
CA THR A 301 0.17 -23.97 0.56
C THR A 301 0.24 -24.07 -0.95
N LYS A 302 -0.40 -25.10 -1.51
CA LYS A 302 -0.66 -25.17 -2.96
C LYS A 302 -1.91 -24.33 -3.26
N PRO A 303 -2.02 -23.66 -4.42
CA PRO A 303 -3.15 -22.77 -4.74
C PRO A 303 -4.54 -23.41 -4.60
N THR A 304 -4.65 -24.72 -4.45
CA THR A 304 -5.90 -25.49 -4.40
C THR A 304 -6.20 -26.18 -3.05
N GLN A 305 -5.41 -25.98 -1.98
CA GLN A 305 -5.45 -26.86 -0.80
C GLN A 305 -5.65 -26.17 0.56
N MET A 306 -6.22 -24.95 0.65
CA MET A 306 -6.56 -24.38 1.96
C MET A 306 -8.06 -24.54 2.30
N ALA A 307 -8.47 -25.76 2.64
CA ALA A 307 -9.70 -25.98 3.42
C ALA A 307 -9.28 -26.31 4.88
N GLY A 308 -9.40 -25.33 5.77
CA GLY A 308 -9.13 -25.47 7.21
C GLY A 308 -9.62 -24.23 7.96
N PRO A 309 -9.79 -24.25 9.30
CA PRO A 309 -10.32 -23.11 10.03
C PRO A 309 -9.47 -21.86 9.73
N ALA A 310 -10.08 -20.93 9.05
CA ALA A 310 -9.45 -19.80 8.42
C ALA A 310 -9.01 -18.72 9.42
N VAL A 311 -9.40 -18.81 10.69
CA VAL A 311 -9.13 -17.80 11.73
C VAL A 311 -8.27 -18.38 12.85
N THR A 312 -7.09 -17.82 13.02
CA THR A 312 -6.22 -18.13 14.16
C THR A 312 -6.06 -16.88 15.01
N ARG A 313 -6.39 -16.98 16.30
CA ARG A 313 -6.03 -15.96 17.29
C ARG A 313 -4.74 -16.40 17.96
N VAL A 314 -3.82 -15.47 18.15
CA VAL A 314 -2.61 -15.72 18.95
C VAL A 314 -3.06 -15.98 20.40
N SER A 315 -2.78 -17.16 20.94
CA SER A 315 -2.98 -17.44 22.36
C SER A 315 -1.99 -16.59 23.16
N ARG A 316 -2.47 -15.93 24.22
CA ARG A 316 -1.57 -15.39 25.24
C ARG A 316 -1.02 -16.61 25.99
N GLU A 317 0.24 -16.88 25.82
CA GLU A 317 0.95 -17.72 26.79
C GLU A 317 1.08 -16.90 28.08
N SER A 318 0.41 -17.36 29.11
CA SER A 318 0.44 -16.81 30.47
C SER A 318 1.79 -17.06 31.13
#